data_0e93d7b4b5365c3445b896653f119465
#
_entry.id   0e93d7b4b5365c3445b896653f119465
#
_cell.length_a   1.000
_cell.length_b   1.000
_cell.length_c   1.000
_cell.angle_alpha   90.00
_cell.angle_beta   90.00
_cell.angle_gamma   90.00
#
_symmetry.space_group_name_H-M   'P 1'
#
loop_
_entity.id
_entity.type
_entity.pdbx_description
1 polymer ?
#
loop_
_entity_poly.entity_id
_entity_poly.type
_entity_poly.pdbx_seq_one_letter_code
_entity_poly.pdbx_strand_id
1 'polypeptide(L)'
;MLQVNNVGGVTKVSFEPDSKLNLAQASEVKAEFVNIVKGTGGRMELDMKNLEYVDSSGVGALLSLLRLCREFKWDLTLMGLQPSVRELFNLLQLHTIFKIK
;
A
#
# COMPACT_ATOMS: atom_id res chain seq x y z
N MET A 1 -8.54 -0.07 -9.40
CA MET A 1 -8.28 0.86 -8.29
C MET A 1 -6.81 1.24 -8.18
N LEU A 2 -5.93 0.36 -8.55
CA LEU A 2 -4.50 0.62 -8.54
C LEU A 2 -3.95 0.82 -9.94
N GLN A 3 -2.94 1.68 -10.06
CA GLN A 3 -2.17 1.89 -11.27
C GLN A 3 -0.74 1.43 -11.01
N VAL A 4 -0.16 0.70 -11.96
CA VAL A 4 1.15 0.08 -11.78
C VAL A 4 2.08 0.48 -12.92
N ASN A 5 3.27 0.96 -12.57
CA ASN A 5 4.33 1.29 -13.52
C ASN A 5 5.65 0.71 -13.03
N ASN A 6 6.44 0.18 -13.95
CA ASN A 6 7.80 -0.28 -13.64
C ASN A 6 8.80 0.74 -14.19
N VAL A 7 9.61 1.31 -13.30
CA VAL A 7 10.59 2.35 -13.64
C VAL A 7 11.90 2.03 -12.95
N GLY A 8 12.93 1.78 -13.72
CA GLY A 8 14.28 1.56 -13.19
C GLY A 8 14.36 0.40 -12.19
N GLY A 9 13.63 -0.67 -12.43
CA GLY A 9 13.62 -1.83 -11.52
C GLY A 9 12.74 -1.65 -10.29
N VAL A 10 12.00 -0.55 -10.19
CA VAL A 10 11.07 -0.30 -9.10
C VAL A 10 9.64 -0.42 -9.62
N THR A 11 8.81 -1.20 -8.92
CA THR A 11 7.38 -1.28 -9.20
C THR A 11 6.69 -0.14 -8.48
N LYS A 12 6.25 0.86 -9.23
CA LYS A 12 5.55 2.02 -8.69
C LYS A 12 4.06 1.78 -8.77
N VAL A 13 3.40 1.79 -7.62
CA VAL A 13 1.97 1.55 -7.48
C VAL A 13 1.32 2.79 -6.91
N SER A 14 0.19 3.21 -7.48
CA SER A 14 -0.57 4.34 -6.98
C SER A 14 -2.05 4.02 -6.99
N PHE A 15 -2.81 4.76 -6.18
CA PHE A 15 -4.26 4.69 -6.20
C PHE A 15 -4.81 5.66 -7.24
N GLU A 16 -5.92 5.29 -7.86
CA GLU A 16 -6.62 6.21 -8.74
C GLU A 16 -7.09 7.44 -7.96
N PRO A 17 -7.31 8.59 -8.64
CA PRO A 17 -7.79 9.80 -7.96
C PRO A 17 -9.06 9.54 -7.14
N ASP A 18 -9.18 10.23 -6.00
CA ASP A 18 -10.33 10.16 -5.10
C ASP A 18 -10.61 8.76 -4.54
N SER A 19 -9.55 7.98 -4.35
CA SER A 19 -9.69 6.62 -3.83
C SER A 19 -9.97 6.60 -2.34
N LYS A 20 -10.78 5.61 -1.95
CA LYS A 20 -11.07 5.29 -0.56
C LYS A 20 -10.81 3.80 -0.36
N LEU A 21 -10.17 3.46 0.73
CA LEU A 21 -9.86 2.08 1.05
C LEU A 21 -10.69 1.64 2.26
N ASN A 22 -11.92 1.27 1.97
CA ASN A 22 -12.87 0.80 2.98
C ASN A 22 -13.20 -0.67 2.76
N LEU A 23 -14.18 -1.18 3.51
CA LEU A 23 -14.57 -2.57 3.46
C LEU A 23 -14.93 -3.03 2.03
N ALA A 24 -15.61 -2.18 1.26
CA ALA A 24 -16.05 -2.54 -0.08
C ALA A 24 -14.86 -2.75 -1.05
N GLN A 25 -13.77 -2.00 -0.88
CA GLN A 25 -12.62 -2.05 -1.76
C GLN A 25 -11.49 -2.94 -1.25
N ALA A 26 -11.50 -3.31 0.04
CA ALA A 26 -10.37 -4.02 0.66
C ALA A 26 -10.06 -5.35 -0.04
N SER A 27 -11.08 -6.15 -0.36
CA SER A 27 -10.89 -7.45 -1.02
C SER A 27 -10.30 -7.30 -2.41
N GLU A 28 -10.79 -6.32 -3.17
CA GLU A 28 -10.30 -6.04 -4.51
C GLU A 28 -8.83 -5.64 -4.48
N VAL A 29 -8.48 -4.73 -3.57
CA VAL A 29 -7.12 -4.25 -3.44
C VAL A 29 -6.17 -5.35 -3.00
N LYS A 30 -6.60 -6.21 -2.07
CA LYS A 30 -5.81 -7.38 -1.67
C LYS A 30 -5.50 -8.28 -2.87
N ALA A 31 -6.49 -8.55 -3.72
CA ALA A 31 -6.31 -9.37 -4.91
C ALA A 31 -5.33 -8.72 -5.89
N GLU A 32 -5.42 -7.39 -6.06
CA GLU A 32 -4.48 -6.66 -6.90
C GLU A 32 -3.05 -6.76 -6.36
N PHE A 33 -2.86 -6.63 -5.05
CA PHE A 33 -1.55 -6.76 -4.44
C PHE A 33 -0.94 -8.14 -4.69
N VAL A 34 -1.74 -9.19 -4.56
CA VAL A 34 -1.28 -10.57 -4.83
C VAL A 34 -0.81 -10.70 -6.29
N ASN A 35 -1.49 -10.04 -7.21
CA ASN A 35 -1.11 -10.07 -8.62
C ASN A 35 0.13 -9.24 -8.92
N ILE A 36 0.41 -8.22 -8.13
CA ILE A 36 1.57 -7.35 -8.33
C ILE A 36 2.84 -7.97 -7.76
N VAL A 37 2.76 -8.54 -6.54
CA VAL A 37 3.92 -9.11 -5.84
C VAL A 37 4.16 -10.51 -6.39
N LYS A 38 4.98 -10.60 -7.43
CA LYS A 38 5.35 -11.86 -8.08
C LYS A 38 6.85 -12.02 -8.04
N GLY A 39 7.30 -13.26 -7.81
CA GLY A 39 8.72 -13.54 -7.65
C GLY A 39 9.26 -13.00 -6.33
N THR A 40 10.57 -13.05 -6.16
CA THR A 40 11.24 -12.63 -4.94
C THR A 40 12.20 -11.48 -5.19
N GLY A 41 12.45 -10.66 -4.16
CA GLY A 41 13.49 -9.64 -4.21
C GLY A 41 13.10 -8.37 -4.95
N GLY A 42 11.82 -8.13 -5.17
CA GLY A 42 11.36 -6.91 -5.83
C GLY A 42 11.42 -5.69 -4.93
N ARG A 43 11.14 -4.54 -5.54
CA ARG A 43 11.05 -3.26 -4.84
C ARG A 43 9.77 -2.56 -5.26
N MET A 44 8.98 -2.14 -4.28
CA MET A 44 7.72 -1.45 -4.51
C MET A 44 7.70 -0.11 -3.79
N GLU A 45 7.22 0.91 -4.50
CA GLU A 45 6.84 2.19 -3.91
C GLU A 45 5.34 2.35 -4.08
N LEU A 46 4.62 2.42 -2.97
CA LEU A 46 3.17 2.63 -2.99
C LEU A 46 2.90 4.10 -2.68
N ASP A 47 2.45 4.82 -3.70
CA ASP A 47 2.09 6.23 -3.57
C ASP A 47 0.64 6.34 -3.12
N MET A 48 0.44 6.92 -1.96
CA MET A 48 -0.87 7.04 -1.32
C MET A 48 -1.47 8.44 -1.42
N LYS A 49 -0.91 9.30 -2.25
CA LYS A 49 -1.37 10.70 -2.34
C LYS A 49 -2.84 10.84 -2.74
N ASN A 50 -3.37 9.90 -3.53
CA ASN A 50 -4.76 9.92 -3.97
C ASN A 50 -5.69 9.14 -3.04
N LEU A 51 -5.18 8.57 -1.96
CA LEU A 51 -5.97 7.82 -1.01
C LEU A 51 -6.45 8.76 0.09
N GLU A 52 -7.75 9.07 0.06
CA GLU A 52 -8.35 10.05 0.95
C GLU A 52 -8.82 9.47 2.27
N TYR A 53 -9.14 8.18 2.28
CA TYR A 53 -9.76 7.55 3.43
C TYR A 53 -9.33 6.09 3.55
N VAL A 54 -9.06 5.66 4.78
CA VAL A 54 -8.73 4.28 5.12
C VAL A 54 -9.47 3.92 6.40
N ASP A 55 -10.25 2.85 6.37
CA ASP A 55 -10.85 2.29 7.59
C ASP A 55 -10.05 1.06 8.07
N SER A 56 -10.56 0.36 9.07
CA SER A 56 -9.89 -0.82 9.62
C SER A 56 -9.70 -1.94 8.59
N SER A 57 -10.67 -2.10 7.67
CA SER A 57 -10.55 -3.08 6.59
C SER A 57 -9.46 -2.69 5.61
N GLY A 58 -9.33 -1.39 5.32
CA GLY A 58 -8.27 -0.87 4.48
C GLY A 58 -6.90 -1.02 5.12
N VAL A 59 -6.79 -0.78 6.43
CA VAL A 59 -5.56 -1.05 7.17
C VAL A 59 -5.20 -2.54 7.06
N GLY A 60 -6.20 -3.41 7.16
CA GLY A 60 -5.99 -4.85 6.99
C GLY A 60 -5.44 -5.21 5.62
N ALA A 61 -5.91 -4.54 4.56
CA ALA A 61 -5.40 -4.74 3.21
C ALA A 61 -3.93 -4.31 3.09
N LEU A 62 -3.57 -3.18 3.69
CA LEU A 62 -2.19 -2.70 3.69
C LEU A 62 -1.28 -3.62 4.50
N LEU A 63 -1.75 -4.15 5.62
CA LEU A 63 -1.00 -5.12 6.40
C LEU A 63 -0.81 -6.43 5.64
N SER A 64 -1.79 -6.84 4.84
CA SER A 64 -1.67 -8.00 3.95
C SER A 64 -0.57 -7.77 2.91
N LEU A 65 -0.48 -6.57 2.36
CA LEU A 65 0.61 -6.22 1.44
C LEU A 65 1.97 -6.31 2.13
N LEU A 66 2.08 -5.77 3.34
CA LEU A 66 3.32 -5.84 4.10
C LEU A 66 3.75 -7.29 4.33
N ARG A 67 2.78 -8.15 4.67
CA ARG A 67 3.04 -9.58 4.88
C ARG A 67 3.52 -10.26 3.60
N LEU A 68 2.88 -9.97 2.47
CA LEU A 68 3.29 -10.48 1.16
C LEU A 68 4.72 -10.05 0.83
N CYS A 69 5.03 -8.78 1.03
CA CYS A 69 6.35 -8.25 0.74
C CYS A 69 7.42 -8.90 1.61
N ARG A 70 7.13 -9.16 2.88
CA ARG A 70 8.06 -9.87 3.76
C ARG A 70 8.26 -11.32 3.34
N GLU A 71 7.18 -11.99 2.96
CA GLU A 71 7.23 -13.38 2.53
C GLU A 71 8.08 -13.56 1.27
N PHE A 72 7.90 -12.67 0.29
CA PHE A 72 8.61 -12.76 -0.97
C PHE A 72 9.85 -11.86 -1.03
N LYS A 73 10.27 -11.29 0.09
CA LYS A 73 11.49 -10.47 0.22
C LYS A 73 11.46 -9.24 -0.69
N TRP A 74 10.32 -8.61 -0.78
CA TRP A 74 10.17 -7.32 -1.46
C TRP A 74 10.44 -6.19 -0.49
N ASP A 75 11.09 -5.13 -1.00
CA ASP A 75 11.28 -3.89 -0.25
C ASP A 75 10.10 -2.98 -0.55
N LEU A 76 9.30 -2.69 0.48
CA LEU A 76 8.08 -1.86 0.35
C LEU A 76 8.29 -0.52 1.03
N THR A 77 8.03 0.55 0.29
CA THR A 77 8.03 1.91 0.82
C THR A 77 6.67 2.55 0.53
N LEU A 78 6.04 3.11 1.56
CA LEU A 78 4.85 3.93 1.41
C LEU A 78 5.26 5.39 1.29
N MET A 79 4.54 6.15 0.46
CA MET A 79 4.86 7.56 0.26
C MET A 79 3.61 8.37 -0.03
N GLY A 80 3.69 9.67 0.22
CA GLY A 80 2.60 10.57 -0.12
C GLY A 80 1.36 10.45 0.73
N LEU A 81 1.48 9.99 1.99
CA LEU A 81 0.30 9.87 2.87
C LEU A 81 -0.35 11.23 3.09
N GLN A 82 -1.65 11.31 2.87
CA GLN A 82 -2.41 12.50 3.21
C GLN A 82 -2.43 12.69 4.73
N PRO A 83 -2.58 13.93 5.23
CA PRO A 83 -2.52 14.20 6.67
C PRO A 83 -3.44 13.34 7.51
N SER A 84 -4.68 13.11 7.07
CA SER A 84 -5.64 12.29 7.81
C SER A 84 -5.22 10.82 7.87
N VAL A 85 -4.65 10.31 6.80
CA VAL A 85 -4.15 8.93 6.73
C VAL A 85 -2.89 8.79 7.58
N ARG A 86 -2.01 9.77 7.51
CA ARG A 86 -0.79 9.79 8.33
C ARG A 86 -1.13 9.81 9.81
N GLU A 87 -2.11 10.61 10.20
CA GLU A 87 -2.57 10.68 11.59
C GLU A 87 -3.07 9.31 12.07
N LEU A 88 -3.88 8.63 11.25
CA LEU A 88 -4.34 7.29 11.55
C LEU A 88 -3.17 6.31 11.71
N PHE A 89 -2.19 6.38 10.81
CA PHE A 89 -1.00 5.53 10.89
C PHE A 89 -0.24 5.76 12.18
N ASN A 90 -0.09 7.02 12.58
CA ASN A 90 0.60 7.35 13.83
C ASN A 90 -0.18 6.84 15.04
N LEU A 91 -1.50 7.02 15.02
CA LEU A 91 -2.36 6.58 16.11
C LEU A 91 -2.29 5.06 16.30
N LEU A 92 -2.26 4.30 15.21
CA LEU A 92 -2.17 2.84 15.24
C LEU A 92 -0.72 2.34 15.28
N GLN A 93 0.24 3.24 15.36
CA GLN A 93 1.67 2.94 15.35
C GLN A 93 2.15 2.16 14.14
N LEU A 94 1.48 2.33 13.01
CA LEU A 94 1.85 1.67 11.75
C LEU A 94 3.15 2.23 11.18
N HIS A 95 3.53 3.45 11.57
CA HIS A 95 4.80 4.07 11.18
C HIS A 95 6.00 3.29 11.73
N THR A 96 5.81 2.40 12.71
CA THR A 96 6.89 1.58 13.26
C THR A 96 7.15 0.32 12.44
N ILE A 97 6.19 -0.12 11.62
CA ILE A 97 6.32 -1.35 10.84
C ILE A 97 6.37 -1.10 9.34
N PHE A 98 5.87 0.03 8.86
CA PHE A 98 5.98 0.42 7.46
C PHE A 98 7.13 1.41 7.27
N LYS A 99 7.88 1.23 6.20
CA LYS A 99 8.84 2.23 5.76
C LYS A 99 8.06 3.35 5.06
N ILE A 100 8.04 4.53 5.63
CA ILE A 100 7.28 5.68 5.12
C ILE A 100 8.25 6.78 4.74
N LYS A 101 8.05 7.31 3.55
CA LYS A 101 8.92 8.34 2.99
C LYS A 101 8.21 9.69 2.94
#